data_46e6e34beadcff1398fd04fc9f74009f
#
_entry.id   46e6e34beadcff1398fd04fc9f74009f
#
_cell.length_a   1.000
_cell.length_b   1.000
_cell.length_c   1.000
_cell.angle_alpha   90.00
_cell.angle_beta   90.00
_cell.angle_gamma   90.00
#
_symmetry.space_group_name_H-M   'P 1'
#
loop_
_entity.id
_entity.type
_entity.pdbx_description
1 polymer ?
#
loop_
_entity_poly.entity_id
_entity_poly.type
_entity_poly.pdbx_seq_one_letter_code
_entity_poly.pdbx_strand_id
1 'polypeptide(L)'
;MARGRVTVLGRAERTGDKRQIERFLARHEEARGYATFKDFHFYRVAPTRAHLVAGFGRIHWIEGGALLCRGNMDALSNAESEILAHMNADHGEALALYAERLLGLAPMPDSKPWRMTGIDPEGLDLEAGGVTARLGFDQPVLDPDAARAELVRLAKLARSRQAGSDSE
;
A
#
# COMPACT_ATOMS: atom_id res chain seq x y z
N MET A 1 -21.42 -5.71 5.37
CA MET A 1 -20.46 -6.76 5.79
C MET A 1 -19.66 -6.23 6.98
N ALA A 2 -19.46 -7.04 8.03
CA ALA A 2 -18.59 -6.65 9.15
C ALA A 2 -17.15 -6.57 8.65
N ARG A 3 -16.48 -5.43 8.86
CA ARG A 3 -15.05 -5.26 8.54
C ARG A 3 -14.23 -6.18 9.44
N GLY A 4 -13.29 -6.91 8.87
CA GLY A 4 -12.33 -7.68 9.65
C GLY A 4 -11.48 -6.75 10.54
N ARG A 5 -11.10 -7.25 11.71
CA ARG A 5 -10.21 -6.55 12.66
C ARG A 5 -8.97 -7.38 12.90
N VAL A 6 -7.82 -6.73 12.82
CA VAL A 6 -6.52 -7.31 13.20
C VAL A 6 -5.99 -6.56 14.42
N THR A 7 -5.59 -7.30 15.45
CA THR A 7 -4.85 -6.78 16.59
C THR A 7 -3.44 -7.36 16.54
N VAL A 8 -2.44 -6.50 16.37
CA VAL A 8 -1.03 -6.92 16.30
C VAL A 8 -0.42 -6.77 17.69
N LEU A 9 0.19 -7.85 18.20
CA LEU A 9 1.02 -7.87 19.41
C LEU A 9 2.49 -7.86 18.97
N GLY A 10 3.29 -7.05 19.62
CA GLY A 10 4.71 -6.95 19.28
C GLY A 10 5.47 -6.03 20.20
N ARG A 11 6.79 -5.95 19.98
CA ARG A 11 7.66 -5.03 20.70
C ARG A 11 7.70 -3.70 19.94
N ALA A 12 7.34 -2.62 20.61
CA ALA A 12 7.51 -1.26 20.08
C ALA A 12 8.92 -0.76 20.40
N GLU A 13 9.66 -0.34 19.38
CA GLU A 13 11.01 0.20 19.50
C GLU A 13 11.09 1.51 18.74
N ARG A 14 11.78 2.50 19.32
CA ARG A 14 12.01 3.78 18.63
C ARG A 14 12.83 3.53 17.37
N THR A 15 12.40 4.12 16.24
CA THR A 15 13.11 4.01 14.97
C THR A 15 13.53 5.36 14.43
N GLY A 16 14.72 5.42 13.82
CA GLY A 16 15.22 6.51 13.00
C GLY A 16 15.45 6.06 11.55
N ASP A 17 14.96 4.90 11.16
CA ASP A 17 15.08 4.39 9.80
C ASP A 17 14.29 5.29 8.84
N LYS A 18 15.01 5.97 7.95
CA LYS A 18 14.45 6.94 7.01
C LYS A 18 13.38 6.32 6.10
N ARG A 19 13.59 5.09 5.63
CA ARG A 19 12.63 4.39 4.76
C ARG A 19 11.30 4.15 5.47
N GLN A 20 11.35 3.69 6.73
CA GLN A 20 10.15 3.47 7.54
C GLN A 20 9.40 4.77 7.80
N ILE A 21 10.14 5.84 8.08
CA ILE A 21 9.59 7.18 8.30
C ILE A 21 8.94 7.73 7.02
N GLU A 22 9.64 7.65 5.88
CA GLU A 22 9.13 8.11 4.59
C GLU A 22 7.87 7.34 4.18
N ARG A 23 7.86 6.02 4.33
CA ARG A 23 6.70 5.19 4.07
C ARG A 23 5.51 5.56 4.96
N PHE A 24 5.74 5.80 6.24
CA PHE A 24 4.70 6.30 7.15
C PHE A 24 4.15 7.66 6.71
N LEU A 25 5.03 8.61 6.37
CA LEU A 25 4.65 9.96 5.95
C LEU A 25 3.99 9.99 4.57
N ALA A 26 4.30 9.05 3.68
CA ALA A 26 3.59 8.90 2.40
C ALA A 26 2.12 8.49 2.61
N ARG A 27 1.87 7.68 3.65
CA ARG A 27 0.53 7.22 4.03
C ARG A 27 -0.23 8.22 4.88
N HIS A 28 0.47 8.98 5.72
CA HIS A 28 -0.08 9.90 6.70
C HIS A 28 0.54 11.29 6.51
N GLU A 29 0.11 11.96 5.45
CA GLU A 29 0.68 13.24 5.04
C GLU A 29 0.52 14.33 6.13
N GLU A 30 -0.59 14.28 6.86
CA GLU A 30 -0.87 15.17 8.00
C GLU A 30 0.19 15.06 9.10
N ALA A 31 0.85 13.92 9.23
CA ALA A 31 1.90 13.72 10.22
C ALA A 31 3.16 14.57 9.97
N ARG A 32 3.37 15.06 8.73
CA ARG A 32 4.48 15.96 8.40
C ARG A 32 4.48 17.23 9.25
N GLY A 33 3.28 17.70 9.63
CA GLY A 33 3.12 18.91 10.44
C GLY A 33 3.71 18.81 11.86
N TYR A 34 3.81 17.59 12.41
CA TYR A 34 4.33 17.38 13.78
C TYR A 34 5.53 16.41 13.84
N ALA A 35 5.90 15.80 12.72
CA ALA A 35 7.02 14.83 12.66
C ALA A 35 8.37 15.42 13.09
N THR A 36 8.52 16.75 13.03
CA THR A 36 9.75 17.47 13.41
C THR A 36 9.75 17.95 14.87
N PHE A 37 8.68 17.75 15.63
CA PHE A 37 8.62 18.17 17.03
C PHE A 37 9.59 17.36 17.87
N LYS A 38 10.24 18.03 18.85
CA LYS A 38 11.30 17.42 19.68
C LYS A 38 10.82 16.23 20.53
N ASP A 39 9.55 16.24 20.90
CA ASP A 39 8.86 15.23 21.70
C ASP A 39 8.12 14.16 20.85
N PHE A 40 8.10 14.32 19.52
CA PHE A 40 7.53 13.34 18.62
C PHE A 40 8.57 12.32 18.18
N HIS A 41 8.21 11.03 18.21
CA HIS A 41 9.12 9.96 17.83
C HIS A 41 8.37 8.89 17.04
N PHE A 42 9.05 8.36 16.04
CA PHE A 42 8.57 7.19 15.30
C PHE A 42 8.93 5.91 16.04
N TYR A 43 7.99 4.97 16.02
CA TYR A 43 8.18 3.64 16.59
C TYR A 43 7.87 2.57 15.55
N ARG A 44 8.73 1.57 15.48
CA ARG A 44 8.48 0.33 14.76
C ARG A 44 7.94 -0.70 15.74
N VAL A 45 6.88 -1.40 15.34
CA VAL A 45 6.39 -2.57 16.07
C VAL A 45 6.90 -3.83 15.38
N ALA A 46 7.77 -4.59 16.06
CA ALA A 46 8.19 -5.92 15.61
C ALA A 46 7.09 -6.92 16.03
N PRO A 47 6.33 -7.50 15.07
CA PRO A 47 5.19 -8.32 15.40
C PRO A 47 5.64 -9.67 15.97
N THR A 48 5.04 -10.08 17.09
CA THR A 48 5.18 -11.43 17.66
C THR A 48 3.99 -12.31 17.32
N ARG A 49 2.78 -11.74 17.32
CA ARG A 49 1.53 -12.43 16.96
C ARG A 49 0.50 -11.43 16.46
N ALA A 50 -0.46 -11.91 15.67
CA ALA A 50 -1.67 -11.14 15.37
C ALA A 50 -2.93 -11.95 15.66
N HIS A 51 -3.97 -11.24 16.10
CA HIS A 51 -5.30 -11.79 16.31
C HIS A 51 -6.24 -11.23 15.24
N LEU A 52 -6.64 -12.09 14.31
CA LEU A 52 -7.56 -11.76 13.22
C LEU A 52 -8.97 -12.16 13.60
N VAL A 53 -9.92 -11.23 13.51
CA VAL A 53 -11.35 -11.45 13.62
C VAL A 53 -12.02 -11.03 12.32
N ALA A 54 -12.40 -12.00 11.49
CA ALA A 54 -12.95 -11.77 10.15
C ALA A 54 -14.45 -12.11 10.04
N GLY A 55 -15.18 -12.00 11.16
CA GLY A 55 -16.60 -12.33 11.28
C GLY A 55 -16.85 -13.46 12.27
N PHE A 56 -18.14 -13.85 12.41
CA PHE A 56 -18.54 -14.88 13.38
C PHE A 56 -17.87 -16.22 13.05
N GLY A 57 -17.20 -16.82 14.06
CA GLY A 57 -16.49 -18.10 13.91
C GLY A 57 -15.15 -18.03 13.14
N ARG A 58 -14.77 -16.86 12.60
CA ARG A 58 -13.54 -16.68 11.83
C ARG A 58 -12.51 -15.89 12.64
N ILE A 59 -11.99 -16.55 13.66
CA ILE A 59 -11.02 -16.00 14.61
C ILE A 59 -9.75 -16.82 14.52
N HIS A 60 -8.61 -16.17 14.25
CA HIS A 60 -7.34 -16.84 14.08
C HIS A 60 -6.21 -16.08 14.79
N TRP A 61 -5.30 -16.83 15.39
CA TRP A 61 -4.00 -16.34 15.81
C TRP A 61 -2.98 -16.63 14.71
N ILE A 62 -2.18 -15.63 14.38
CA ILE A 62 -1.14 -15.70 13.34
C ILE A 62 0.19 -15.38 14.01
N GLU A 63 1.18 -16.25 13.89
CA GLU A 63 2.51 -16.03 14.42
C GLU A 63 3.26 -14.94 13.63
N GLY A 64 4.10 -14.15 14.33
CA GLY A 64 4.75 -12.96 13.77
C GLY A 64 5.54 -13.23 12.49
N GLY A 65 6.22 -14.38 12.41
CA GLY A 65 6.96 -14.76 11.20
C GLY A 65 6.09 -15.02 9.96
N ALA A 66 4.80 -15.29 10.15
CA ALA A 66 3.83 -15.45 9.05
C ALA A 66 3.18 -14.13 8.62
N LEU A 67 3.44 -13.04 9.37
CA LEU A 67 2.97 -11.69 9.03
C LEU A 67 3.97 -10.91 8.17
N LEU A 68 5.15 -11.45 7.97
CA LEU A 68 6.24 -10.78 7.27
C LEU A 68 6.50 -11.46 5.93
N CYS A 69 6.67 -10.66 4.89
CA CYS A 69 7.13 -11.15 3.60
C CYS A 69 8.50 -11.84 3.76
N ARG A 70 8.71 -12.90 3.00
CA ARG A 70 9.98 -13.65 2.97
C ARG A 70 10.77 -13.27 1.72
N GLY A 71 12.08 -13.20 1.85
CA GLY A 71 13.00 -12.90 0.76
C GLY A 71 13.80 -11.63 0.98
N ASN A 72 14.71 -11.35 0.06
CA ASN A 72 15.46 -10.10 0.05
C ASN A 72 14.64 -9.05 -0.69
N MET A 73 14.16 -8.06 0.05
CA MET A 73 13.32 -6.96 -0.46
C MET A 73 14.08 -5.63 -0.50
N ASP A 74 15.39 -5.65 -0.24
CA ASP A 74 16.18 -4.40 -0.14
C ASP A 74 16.15 -3.58 -1.43
N ALA A 75 16.23 -4.25 -2.59
CA ALA A 75 16.20 -3.58 -3.88
C ALA A 75 14.89 -2.81 -4.09
N LEU A 76 13.74 -3.46 -3.89
CA LEU A 76 12.44 -2.82 -4.01
C LEU A 76 12.23 -1.74 -2.94
N SER A 77 12.58 -2.03 -1.69
CA SER A 77 12.42 -1.08 -0.58
C SER A 77 13.27 0.18 -0.74
N ASN A 78 14.47 0.07 -1.33
CA ASN A 78 15.33 1.21 -1.59
C ASN A 78 14.81 2.08 -2.75
N ALA A 79 14.10 1.48 -3.71
CA ALA A 79 13.53 2.16 -4.87
C ALA A 79 12.10 2.67 -4.62
N GLU A 80 11.45 2.32 -3.50
CA GLU A 80 10.04 2.63 -3.24
C GLU A 80 9.74 4.12 -3.43
N SER A 81 10.51 5.00 -2.80
CA SER A 81 10.26 6.46 -2.88
C SER A 81 10.34 7.00 -4.30
N GLU A 82 11.27 6.49 -5.12
CA GLU A 82 11.42 6.88 -6.52
C GLU A 82 10.25 6.37 -7.37
N ILE A 83 9.85 5.11 -7.17
CA ILE A 83 8.69 4.51 -7.84
C ILE A 83 7.43 5.31 -7.53
N LEU A 84 7.19 5.65 -6.25
CA LEU A 84 6.03 6.44 -5.85
C LEU A 84 6.04 7.83 -6.49
N ALA A 85 7.18 8.52 -6.47
CA ALA A 85 7.32 9.83 -7.06
C ALA A 85 7.00 9.81 -8.56
N HIS A 86 7.58 8.88 -9.31
CA HIS A 86 7.35 8.70 -10.74
C HIS A 86 5.88 8.36 -11.03
N MET A 87 5.30 7.38 -10.35
CA MET A 87 3.91 6.99 -10.57
C MET A 87 2.92 8.13 -10.29
N ASN A 88 3.16 8.89 -9.24
CA ASN A 88 2.28 10.01 -8.87
C ASN A 88 2.45 11.23 -9.81
N ALA A 89 3.65 11.45 -10.37
CA ALA A 89 3.88 12.55 -11.30
C ALA A 89 3.38 12.26 -12.71
N ASP A 90 3.65 11.05 -13.22
CA ASP A 90 3.54 10.76 -14.65
C ASP A 90 2.41 9.78 -15.00
N HIS A 91 1.85 9.07 -14.00
CA HIS A 91 0.91 7.97 -14.23
C HIS A 91 -0.38 8.05 -13.39
N GLY A 92 -0.81 9.26 -13.03
CA GLY A 92 -2.04 9.49 -12.24
C GLY A 92 -3.28 8.85 -12.85
N GLU A 93 -3.43 8.90 -14.19
CA GLU A 93 -4.52 8.24 -14.91
C GLU A 93 -4.51 6.71 -14.69
N ALA A 94 -3.34 6.09 -14.72
CA ALA A 94 -3.23 4.64 -14.46
C ALA A 94 -3.62 4.29 -13.02
N LEU A 95 -3.26 5.15 -12.04
CA LEU A 95 -3.64 4.96 -10.64
C LEU A 95 -5.16 5.05 -10.45
N ALA A 96 -5.82 5.98 -11.14
CA ALA A 96 -7.27 6.07 -11.15
C ALA A 96 -7.92 4.81 -11.76
N LEU A 97 -7.40 4.33 -12.88
CA LEU A 97 -7.88 3.10 -13.51
C LEU A 97 -7.68 1.86 -12.62
N TYR A 98 -6.58 1.78 -11.86
CA TYR A 98 -6.38 0.69 -10.90
C TYR A 98 -7.48 0.70 -9.83
N ALA A 99 -7.77 1.85 -9.26
CA ALA A 99 -8.80 1.99 -8.25
C ALA A 99 -10.20 1.67 -8.80
N GLU A 100 -10.53 2.24 -9.93
CA GLU A 100 -11.88 2.14 -10.51
C GLU A 100 -12.14 0.78 -11.18
N ARG A 101 -11.22 0.32 -12.03
CA ARG A 101 -11.44 -0.86 -12.87
C ARG A 101 -10.96 -2.17 -12.26
N LEU A 102 -9.94 -2.13 -11.40
CA LEU A 102 -9.43 -3.34 -10.76
C LEU A 102 -10.01 -3.54 -9.36
N LEU A 103 -10.25 -2.46 -8.62
CA LEU A 103 -10.81 -2.52 -7.25
C LEU A 103 -12.31 -2.18 -7.18
N GLY A 104 -12.92 -1.69 -8.28
CA GLY A 104 -14.34 -1.34 -8.30
C GLY A 104 -14.71 -0.15 -7.42
N LEU A 105 -13.77 0.77 -7.19
CA LEU A 105 -13.99 1.96 -6.39
C LEU A 105 -14.63 3.08 -7.23
N ALA A 106 -15.34 3.99 -6.57
CA ALA A 106 -15.91 5.14 -7.24
C ALA A 106 -14.82 6.10 -7.76
N PRO A 107 -15.04 6.76 -8.89
CA PRO A 107 -14.17 7.82 -9.36
C PRO A 107 -14.01 8.93 -8.32
N MET A 108 -12.83 9.51 -8.25
CA MET A 108 -12.54 10.63 -7.35
C MET A 108 -12.45 11.94 -8.14
N PRO A 109 -12.85 13.08 -7.53
CA PRO A 109 -12.73 14.37 -8.20
C PRO A 109 -11.26 14.76 -8.43
N ASP A 110 -10.97 15.54 -9.47
CA ASP A 110 -9.62 15.99 -9.84
C ASP A 110 -8.90 16.73 -8.70
N SER A 111 -9.63 17.36 -7.80
CA SER A 111 -9.06 18.00 -6.61
C SER A 111 -8.52 17.02 -5.56
N LYS A 112 -8.83 15.73 -5.70
CA LYS A 112 -8.39 14.66 -4.80
C LYS A 112 -8.07 13.39 -5.60
N PRO A 113 -7.10 13.43 -6.50
CA PRO A 113 -6.78 12.31 -7.37
C PRO A 113 -6.25 11.12 -6.57
N TRP A 114 -6.39 9.94 -7.15
CA TRP A 114 -5.74 8.73 -6.61
C TRP A 114 -4.22 8.88 -6.64
N ARG A 115 -3.58 8.58 -5.52
CA ARG A 115 -2.13 8.58 -5.35
C ARG A 115 -1.66 7.24 -4.85
N MET A 116 -0.49 6.84 -5.29
CA MET A 116 0.22 5.69 -4.75
C MET A 116 0.98 6.11 -3.48
N THR A 117 0.74 5.41 -2.37
CA THR A 117 1.31 5.74 -1.06
C THR A 117 2.28 4.67 -0.54
N GLY A 118 2.36 3.53 -1.22
CA GLY A 118 3.31 2.46 -0.90
C GLY A 118 3.32 1.39 -1.97
N ILE A 119 4.45 0.69 -2.05
CA ILE A 119 4.60 -0.56 -2.80
C ILE A 119 5.43 -1.54 -1.97
N ASP A 120 5.05 -2.79 -1.98
CA ASP A 120 5.80 -3.87 -1.37
C ASP A 120 5.69 -5.13 -2.25
N PRO A 121 6.35 -6.25 -1.90
CA PRO A 121 6.31 -7.45 -2.74
C PRO A 121 4.93 -7.99 -3.08
N GLU A 122 3.93 -7.73 -2.27
CA GLU A 122 2.59 -8.32 -2.40
C GLU A 122 1.55 -7.37 -2.98
N GLY A 123 1.90 -6.09 -3.21
CA GLY A 123 0.93 -5.13 -3.75
C GLY A 123 1.35 -3.67 -3.63
N LEU A 124 0.43 -2.81 -4.02
CA LEU A 124 0.54 -1.36 -3.89
C LEU A 124 -0.62 -0.78 -3.08
N ASP A 125 -0.36 0.32 -2.40
CA ASP A 125 -1.33 1.07 -1.63
C ASP A 125 -1.72 2.35 -2.35
N LEU A 126 -3.02 2.60 -2.41
CA LEU A 126 -3.62 3.80 -3.02
C LEU A 126 -4.35 4.62 -1.97
N GLU A 127 -4.38 5.94 -2.16
CA GLU A 127 -5.14 6.87 -1.34
C GLU A 127 -5.74 7.98 -2.20
N ALA A 128 -6.98 8.38 -1.89
CA ALA A 128 -7.63 9.55 -2.46
C ALA A 128 -8.68 10.07 -1.49
N GLY A 129 -8.59 11.36 -1.09
CA GLY A 129 -9.59 12.01 -0.26
C GLY A 129 -9.92 11.33 1.07
N GLY A 130 -8.95 10.66 1.69
CA GLY A 130 -9.10 9.89 2.93
C GLY A 130 -9.60 8.45 2.71
N VAL A 131 -9.90 8.07 1.47
CA VAL A 131 -10.18 6.67 1.11
C VAL A 131 -8.86 5.97 0.82
N THR A 132 -8.64 4.83 1.45
CA THR A 132 -7.44 4.01 1.25
C THR A 132 -7.80 2.66 0.67
N ALA A 133 -7.00 2.18 -0.26
CA ALA A 133 -7.20 0.89 -0.92
C ALA A 133 -5.86 0.18 -1.14
N ARG A 134 -5.92 -1.15 -1.25
CA ARG A 134 -4.76 -1.96 -1.60
C ARG A 134 -5.08 -2.83 -2.81
N LEU A 135 -4.21 -2.78 -3.80
CA LEU A 135 -4.23 -3.65 -4.97
C LEU A 135 -3.13 -4.71 -4.80
N GLY A 136 -3.54 -5.97 -4.63
CA GLY A 136 -2.62 -7.10 -4.51
C GLY A 136 -2.02 -7.50 -5.86
N PHE A 137 -0.78 -7.97 -5.85
CA PHE A 137 -0.13 -8.59 -6.99
C PHE A 137 -0.43 -10.08 -7.06
N ASP A 138 -0.50 -10.63 -8.26
CA ASP A 138 -0.73 -12.09 -8.46
C ASP A 138 0.51 -12.90 -8.08
N GLN A 139 1.70 -12.31 -8.22
CA GLN A 139 2.99 -12.88 -7.84
C GLN A 139 3.83 -11.82 -7.11
N PRO A 140 4.63 -12.22 -6.12
CA PRO A 140 5.49 -11.27 -5.43
C PRO A 140 6.51 -10.61 -6.35
N VAL A 141 6.71 -9.30 -6.19
CA VAL A 141 7.75 -8.53 -6.86
C VAL A 141 8.84 -8.16 -5.86
N LEU A 142 10.10 -8.43 -6.18
CA LEU A 142 11.22 -8.27 -5.22
C LEU A 142 12.20 -7.16 -5.60
N ASP A 143 12.08 -6.63 -6.81
CA ASP A 143 12.98 -5.61 -7.35
C ASP A 143 12.23 -4.57 -8.20
N PRO A 144 12.87 -3.44 -8.55
CA PRO A 144 12.24 -2.37 -9.32
C PRO A 144 11.80 -2.78 -10.74
N ASP A 145 12.52 -3.68 -11.40
CA ASP A 145 12.21 -4.10 -12.76
C ASP A 145 10.96 -4.99 -12.77
N ALA A 146 10.85 -5.91 -11.82
CA ALA A 146 9.66 -6.72 -11.61
C ALA A 146 8.46 -5.84 -11.24
N ALA A 147 8.64 -4.84 -10.37
CA ALA A 147 7.60 -3.89 -10.01
C ALA A 147 7.12 -3.10 -11.22
N ARG A 148 8.03 -2.58 -12.05
CA ARG A 148 7.71 -1.88 -13.30
C ARG A 148 6.91 -2.77 -14.25
N ALA A 149 7.35 -4.01 -14.45
CA ALA A 149 6.65 -4.96 -15.32
C ALA A 149 5.23 -5.23 -14.83
N GLU A 150 5.04 -5.40 -13.53
CA GLU A 150 3.74 -5.63 -12.91
C GLU A 150 2.82 -4.40 -13.03
N LEU A 151 3.32 -3.19 -12.76
CA LEU A 151 2.56 -1.95 -12.93
C LEU A 151 2.10 -1.76 -14.38
N VAL A 152 2.95 -2.04 -15.37
CA VAL A 152 2.58 -2.02 -16.78
C VAL A 152 1.52 -3.07 -17.11
N ARG A 153 1.63 -4.29 -16.56
CA ARG A 153 0.63 -5.35 -16.72
C ARG A 153 -0.74 -4.91 -16.18
N LEU A 154 -0.75 -4.35 -14.97
CA LEU A 154 -1.97 -3.85 -14.33
C LEU A 154 -2.61 -2.71 -15.14
N ALA A 155 -1.80 -1.80 -15.70
CA ALA A 155 -2.32 -0.73 -16.55
C ALA A 155 -3.00 -1.26 -17.81
N LYS A 156 -2.41 -2.27 -18.47
CA LYS A 156 -3.02 -2.93 -19.62
C LYS A 156 -4.34 -3.62 -19.24
N LEU A 157 -4.34 -4.34 -18.12
CA LEU A 157 -5.54 -5.03 -17.61
C LEU A 157 -6.67 -4.02 -17.28
N ALA A 158 -6.35 -2.91 -16.63
CA ALA A 158 -7.34 -1.89 -16.28
C ALA A 158 -7.97 -1.24 -17.55
N ARG A 159 -7.15 -0.93 -18.55
CA ARG A 159 -7.62 -0.40 -19.83
C ARG A 159 -8.50 -1.38 -20.61
N SER A 160 -8.16 -2.68 -20.60
CA SER A 160 -9.00 -3.69 -21.27
C SER A 160 -10.37 -3.83 -20.62
N ARG A 161 -10.47 -3.69 -19.29
CA ARG A 161 -11.76 -3.67 -18.58
C ARG A 161 -12.58 -2.40 -18.85
N GLN A 162 -11.93 -1.28 -19.11
CA GLN A 162 -12.58 -0.05 -19.52
C GLN A 162 -13.24 -0.22 -20.90
N ALA A 163 -12.50 -0.72 -21.89
CA ALA A 163 -13.03 -0.91 -23.25
C ALA A 163 -14.22 -1.87 -23.32
N GLY A 164 -14.27 -2.88 -22.41
CA GLY A 164 -15.40 -3.79 -22.31
C GLY A 164 -16.66 -3.19 -21.70
N SER A 165 -16.52 -2.17 -20.82
CA SER A 165 -17.67 -1.51 -20.19
C SER A 165 -18.31 -0.42 -21.06
N ASP A 166 -17.58 0.11 -22.03
CA ASP A 166 -18.06 1.15 -22.96
C ASP A 166 -18.80 0.53 -24.18
N SER A 167 -18.87 -0.81 -24.25
CA SER A 167 -19.47 -1.57 -25.37
C SER A 167 -20.82 -2.23 -25.02
N GLU A 168 -21.31 -2.06 -23.79
CA GLU A 168 -22.65 -2.50 -23.33
C GLU A 168 -23.58 -1.30 -23.13
#